data_bf6c09e74efbe02417f1fbfc23058337
#
_entry.id   bf6c09e74efbe02417f1fbfc23058337
#
_cell.length_a   1.000
_cell.length_b   1.000
_cell.length_c   1.000
_cell.angle_alpha   90.00
_cell.angle_beta   90.00
_cell.angle_gamma   90.00
#
_symmetry.space_group_name_H-M   'P 1'
#
loop_
_entity.id
_entity.type
_entity.pdbx_description
1 polymer ?
#
loop_
_entity_poly.entity_id
_entity_poly.type
_entity_poly.pdbx_seq_one_letter_code
_entity_poly.pdbx_strand_id
1 'polypeptide(L)'
;MSSPMRMALRMLVWALATLAVFPVCAAQLVRVGAAHFPPYTVRPEQGADTGLLPQLVEALNAVQSDYQFVLVPTSIPRRFRDFEQSRIDMAIFENPAWGWQNIPHTSVDMGLEDAEIFVAQREPGRGQDYFIDLKGKRLALFSGYHYAFANFNADPKYLADTYNATLTYSHDSNLLMVLRGRADMALVTRSYLSDFLSHNLDTAQQLMASERIDQVYHHYALIRPTAPISGEDFAKLLGRLRDSGELLKIFDPYRIVVMPPAK
;
A
#
# COMPACT_ATOMS: atom_id res chain seq x y z
N MET A 1 17.29 -47.42 -55.87
CA MET A 1 15.90 -47.58 -55.44
C MET A 1 15.72 -47.04 -54.05
N SER A 2 15.23 -45.82 -53.92
CA SER A 2 14.90 -45.20 -52.64
C SER A 2 13.56 -45.75 -52.15
N SER A 3 13.62 -46.53 -51.05
CA SER A 3 12.48 -47.20 -50.50
C SER A 3 11.38 -46.20 -50.10
N PRO A 4 10.12 -46.36 -50.54
CA PRO A 4 9.00 -45.48 -50.21
C PRO A 4 8.76 -45.37 -48.69
N MET A 5 9.19 -46.35 -47.91
CA MET A 5 9.16 -46.36 -46.46
C MET A 5 10.02 -45.30 -45.80
N ARG A 6 11.20 -44.94 -46.40
CA ARG A 6 12.06 -43.85 -45.88
C ARG A 6 11.50 -42.44 -46.15
N MET A 7 10.71 -42.29 -47.23
CA MET A 7 10.05 -41.07 -47.58
C MET A 7 8.83 -40.81 -46.68
N ALA A 8 8.06 -41.84 -46.37
CA ALA A 8 6.92 -41.78 -45.45
C ALA A 8 7.38 -41.42 -44.00
N LEU A 9 8.49 -42.02 -43.53
CA LEU A 9 9.04 -41.77 -42.21
C LEU A 9 9.59 -40.33 -42.09
N ARG A 10 10.20 -39.77 -43.18
CA ARG A 10 10.66 -38.38 -43.22
C ARG A 10 9.48 -37.38 -43.20
N MET A 11 8.39 -37.65 -43.92
CA MET A 11 7.19 -36.82 -43.87
C MET A 11 6.49 -36.86 -42.49
N LEU A 12 6.49 -38.00 -41.81
CA LEU A 12 5.94 -38.12 -40.45
C LEU A 12 6.76 -37.30 -39.43
N VAL A 13 8.10 -37.30 -39.51
CA VAL A 13 8.98 -36.52 -38.66
C VAL A 13 8.82 -35.04 -38.90
N TRP A 14 8.62 -34.59 -40.15
CA TRP A 14 8.34 -33.16 -40.45
C TRP A 14 6.94 -32.75 -39.99
N ALA A 15 5.94 -33.61 -40.05
CA ALA A 15 4.60 -33.33 -39.55
C ALA A 15 4.55 -33.28 -38.00
N LEU A 16 5.37 -34.05 -37.29
CA LEU A 16 5.48 -33.94 -35.82
C LEU A 16 6.27 -32.68 -35.37
N ALA A 17 7.18 -32.19 -36.17
CA ALA A 17 7.98 -30.98 -35.84
C ALA A 17 7.18 -29.65 -35.93
N THR A 18 6.04 -29.64 -36.61
CA THR A 18 5.17 -28.45 -36.75
C THR A 18 4.13 -28.33 -35.63
N LEU A 19 4.08 -29.23 -34.67
CA LEU A 19 2.99 -29.33 -33.67
C LEU A 19 3.26 -28.70 -32.31
N ALA A 20 4.32 -27.90 -32.13
CA ALA A 20 4.62 -27.36 -30.79
C ALA A 20 5.28 -25.97 -30.78
N VAL A 21 4.77 -25.04 -31.56
CA VAL A 21 5.04 -23.62 -31.25
C VAL A 21 3.76 -23.03 -30.67
N PHE A 22 3.44 -23.38 -29.43
CA PHE A 22 2.56 -22.52 -28.66
C PHE A 22 3.30 -21.21 -28.41
N PRO A 23 2.73 -20.05 -28.77
CA PRO A 23 3.31 -18.81 -28.34
C PRO A 23 3.28 -18.80 -26.82
N VAL A 24 4.41 -18.99 -26.16
CA VAL A 24 4.56 -18.64 -24.77
C VAL A 24 4.39 -17.13 -24.72
N CYS A 25 3.18 -16.66 -24.45
CA CYS A 25 2.95 -15.27 -24.15
C CYS A 25 3.71 -14.98 -22.84
N ALA A 26 4.84 -14.29 -22.96
CA ALA A 26 5.58 -13.89 -21.78
C ALA A 26 4.67 -12.94 -20.96
N ALA A 27 4.57 -13.20 -19.67
CA ALA A 27 3.81 -12.35 -18.75
C ALA A 27 4.26 -10.88 -18.89
N GLN A 28 3.29 -9.97 -18.95
CA GLN A 28 3.59 -8.54 -19.04
C GLN A 28 4.09 -8.03 -17.69
N LEU A 29 5.26 -7.38 -17.69
CA LEU A 29 5.87 -6.87 -16.48
C LEU A 29 5.13 -5.61 -16.01
N VAL A 30 4.61 -5.62 -14.77
CA VAL A 30 3.94 -4.49 -14.12
C VAL A 30 4.77 -4.06 -12.90
N ARG A 31 5.30 -2.85 -12.94
CA ARG A 31 6.18 -2.29 -11.90
C ARG A 31 5.34 -1.53 -10.88
N VAL A 32 5.31 -2.04 -9.65
CA VAL A 32 4.56 -1.49 -8.52
C VAL A 32 5.50 -0.67 -7.64
N GLY A 33 5.19 0.60 -7.42
CA GLY A 33 5.96 1.47 -6.54
C GLY A 33 5.86 1.02 -5.08
N ALA A 34 7.02 0.86 -4.43
CA ALA A 34 7.13 0.45 -3.04
C ALA A 34 7.89 1.50 -2.23
N ALA A 35 7.17 2.29 -1.41
CA ALA A 35 7.73 3.26 -0.48
C ALA A 35 7.65 2.72 0.95
N HIS A 36 8.67 3.01 1.77
CA HIS A 36 8.63 2.61 3.18
C HIS A 36 7.47 3.31 3.91
N PHE A 37 6.47 2.54 4.28
CA PHE A 37 5.30 2.96 5.04
C PHE A 37 4.65 1.75 5.73
N PRO A 38 5.11 1.35 6.93
CA PRO A 38 4.53 0.23 7.67
C PRO A 38 3.08 0.48 8.08
N PRO A 39 2.23 -0.57 8.10
CA PRO A 39 2.52 -1.97 7.81
C PRO A 39 2.47 -2.33 6.32
N TYR A 40 2.19 -1.38 5.43
CA TYR A 40 1.99 -1.63 3.99
C TYR A 40 3.27 -2.10 3.30
N THR A 41 4.38 -1.41 3.56
CA THR A 41 5.68 -1.73 2.97
C THR A 41 6.79 -1.42 3.97
N VAL A 42 7.68 -2.37 4.21
CA VAL A 42 8.79 -2.21 5.17
C VAL A 42 10.12 -2.27 4.43
N ARG A 43 10.87 -1.16 4.43
CA ARG A 43 12.24 -1.04 3.90
C ARG A 43 12.46 -1.71 2.53
N PRO A 44 11.68 -1.37 1.51
CA PRO A 44 11.74 -2.01 0.20
C PRO A 44 13.13 -1.85 -0.45
N GLU A 45 13.88 -0.81 -0.11
CA GLU A 45 15.25 -0.55 -0.57
C GLU A 45 16.28 -1.56 -0.07
N GLN A 46 15.96 -2.31 0.97
CA GLN A 46 16.82 -3.36 1.54
C GLN A 46 16.46 -4.76 1.02
N GLY A 47 15.55 -4.85 0.05
CA GLY A 47 15.04 -6.12 -0.45
C GLY A 47 14.21 -6.88 0.60
N ALA A 48 13.71 -6.18 1.62
CA ALA A 48 12.83 -6.77 2.62
C ALA A 48 11.42 -6.90 2.00
N ASP A 49 11.04 -8.13 1.68
CA ASP A 49 9.72 -8.48 1.14
C ASP A 49 8.70 -8.61 2.28
N THR A 50 8.68 -7.63 3.18
CA THR A 50 7.80 -7.62 4.34
C THR A 50 6.77 -6.49 4.26
N GLY A 51 5.57 -6.78 4.76
CA GLY A 51 4.42 -5.88 4.73
C GLY A 51 3.27 -6.38 3.87
N LEU A 52 2.22 -5.58 3.78
CA LEU A 52 1.00 -5.93 3.07
C LEU A 52 1.17 -5.87 1.54
N LEU A 53 2.00 -4.95 1.03
CA LEU A 53 2.23 -4.81 -0.41
C LEU A 53 2.94 -6.04 -1.02
N PRO A 54 4.02 -6.58 -0.45
CA PRO A 54 4.61 -7.83 -0.92
C PRO A 54 3.63 -8.99 -0.93
N GLN A 55 2.83 -9.17 0.13
CA GLN A 55 1.82 -10.24 0.21
C GLN A 55 0.74 -10.09 -0.87
N LEU A 56 0.27 -8.86 -1.11
CA LEU A 56 -0.68 -8.58 -2.18
C LEU A 56 -0.08 -8.88 -3.57
N VAL A 57 1.16 -8.48 -3.81
CA VAL A 57 1.86 -8.74 -5.08
C VAL A 57 2.06 -10.23 -5.31
N GLU A 58 2.41 -10.99 -4.28
CA GLU A 58 2.50 -12.46 -4.35
C GLU A 58 1.13 -13.07 -4.71
N ALA A 59 0.06 -12.64 -4.05
CA ALA A 59 -1.30 -13.12 -4.33
C ALA A 59 -1.75 -12.75 -5.76
N LEU A 60 -1.45 -11.53 -6.24
CA LEU A 60 -1.74 -11.12 -7.62
C LEU A 60 -1.00 -11.97 -8.64
N ASN A 61 0.26 -12.30 -8.39
CA ASN A 61 1.04 -13.18 -9.26
C ASN A 61 0.55 -14.63 -9.23
N ALA A 62 0.04 -15.10 -8.09
CA ALA A 62 -0.45 -16.48 -7.93
C ALA A 62 -1.81 -16.70 -8.62
N VAL A 63 -2.68 -15.68 -8.73
CA VAL A 63 -4.06 -15.83 -9.22
C VAL A 63 -4.18 -15.81 -10.75
N GLN A 64 -3.08 -15.50 -11.47
CA GLN A 64 -3.05 -15.40 -12.94
C GLN A 64 -1.61 -15.55 -13.48
N SER A 65 -1.48 -15.62 -14.83
CA SER A 65 -0.20 -15.77 -15.54
C SER A 65 0.06 -14.71 -16.63
N ASP A 66 -0.88 -13.79 -16.84
CA ASP A 66 -0.80 -12.79 -17.93
C ASP A 66 0.11 -11.62 -17.55
N TYR A 67 0.26 -11.37 -16.25
CA TYR A 67 1.06 -10.28 -15.69
C TYR A 67 2.08 -10.80 -14.68
N GLN A 68 3.24 -10.12 -14.63
CA GLN A 68 4.25 -10.31 -13.59
C GLN A 68 4.38 -8.99 -12.82
N PHE A 69 3.79 -8.92 -11.63
CA PHE A 69 3.94 -7.77 -10.74
C PHE A 69 5.27 -7.84 -10.02
N VAL A 70 6.01 -6.72 -10.02
CA VAL A 70 7.31 -6.61 -9.33
C VAL A 70 7.36 -5.30 -8.53
N LEU A 71 7.98 -5.36 -7.36
CA LEU A 71 8.17 -4.19 -6.51
C LEU A 71 9.35 -3.35 -7.00
N VAL A 72 9.15 -2.05 -7.11
CA VAL A 72 10.19 -1.07 -7.45
C VAL A 72 10.35 -0.10 -6.29
N PRO A 73 11.48 -0.13 -5.58
CA PRO A 73 11.73 0.77 -4.47
C PRO A 73 11.67 2.24 -4.88
N THR A 74 10.92 3.02 -4.10
CA THR A 74 10.78 4.46 -4.21
C THR A 74 10.69 5.08 -2.82
N SER A 75 10.29 6.34 -2.71
CA SER A 75 9.98 7.01 -1.44
C SER A 75 8.70 7.83 -1.56
N ILE A 76 8.09 8.17 -0.43
CA ILE A 76 6.86 8.97 -0.38
C ILE A 76 6.96 10.23 -1.27
N PRO A 77 8.01 11.09 -1.20
CA PRO A 77 8.10 12.25 -2.07
C PRO A 77 8.50 11.94 -3.52
N ARG A 78 9.17 10.80 -3.79
CA ARG A 78 9.65 10.47 -5.14
C ARG A 78 8.63 9.73 -6.00
N ARG A 79 7.63 9.07 -5.39
CA ARG A 79 6.69 8.20 -6.10
C ARG A 79 5.95 8.90 -7.23
N PHE A 80 5.64 10.18 -7.08
CA PHE A 80 5.00 11.00 -8.10
C PHE A 80 5.86 11.10 -9.37
N ARG A 81 7.11 11.52 -9.20
CA ARG A 81 8.07 11.63 -10.30
C ARG A 81 8.38 10.27 -10.94
N ASP A 82 8.56 9.23 -10.12
CA ASP A 82 8.82 7.88 -10.62
C ASP A 82 7.64 7.33 -11.45
N PHE A 83 6.41 7.73 -11.11
CA PHE A 83 5.20 7.42 -11.87
C PHE A 83 5.16 8.21 -13.20
N GLU A 84 5.35 9.51 -13.19
CA GLU A 84 5.37 10.36 -14.39
C GLU A 84 6.49 9.96 -15.36
N GLN A 85 7.65 9.59 -14.85
CA GLN A 85 8.81 9.15 -15.64
C GLN A 85 8.75 7.67 -16.05
N SER A 86 7.63 7.02 -15.83
CA SER A 86 7.43 5.60 -16.21
C SER A 86 8.40 4.63 -15.55
N ARG A 87 8.97 4.97 -14.40
CA ARG A 87 9.78 4.06 -13.60
C ARG A 87 8.92 3.04 -12.88
N ILE A 88 7.72 3.44 -12.46
CA ILE A 88 6.66 2.59 -11.95
C ILE A 88 5.43 2.69 -12.83
N ASP A 89 4.65 1.63 -12.91
CA ASP A 89 3.42 1.55 -13.72
C ASP A 89 2.19 1.79 -12.88
N MET A 90 2.29 1.52 -11.57
CA MET A 90 1.20 1.74 -10.62
C MET A 90 1.71 2.03 -9.21
N ALA A 91 0.90 2.75 -8.47
CA ALA A 91 1.06 2.99 -7.05
C ALA A 91 -0.15 2.42 -6.30
N ILE A 92 0.09 1.55 -5.31
CA ILE A 92 -0.94 0.85 -4.54
C ILE A 92 -0.99 1.44 -3.13
N PHE A 93 -2.16 1.38 -2.47
CA PHE A 93 -2.46 2.00 -1.18
C PHE A 93 -2.37 3.53 -1.20
N GLU A 94 -2.76 4.11 -2.31
CA GLU A 94 -2.84 5.56 -2.49
C GLU A 94 -4.29 6.08 -2.38
N ASN A 95 -4.40 7.40 -2.35
CA ASN A 95 -5.68 8.08 -2.52
C ASN A 95 -5.49 9.23 -3.54
N PRO A 96 -6.38 9.41 -4.51
CA PRO A 96 -6.29 10.50 -5.49
C PRO A 96 -6.17 11.90 -4.87
N ALA A 97 -6.69 12.09 -3.64
CA ALA A 97 -6.60 13.36 -2.92
C ALA A 97 -5.22 13.65 -2.32
N TRP A 98 -4.29 12.68 -2.31
CA TRP A 98 -2.97 12.81 -1.69
C TRP A 98 -1.89 13.30 -2.65
N GLY A 99 -2.14 14.42 -3.33
CA GLY A 99 -1.17 15.05 -4.25
C GLY A 99 -1.20 14.50 -5.68
N TRP A 100 -2.15 13.62 -6.02
CA TRP A 100 -2.26 13.00 -7.35
C TRP A 100 -3.16 13.75 -8.33
N GLN A 101 -3.83 14.83 -7.90
CA GLN A 101 -4.89 15.51 -8.66
C GLN A 101 -4.44 16.00 -10.04
N ASN A 102 -3.17 16.35 -10.20
CA ASN A 102 -2.61 16.86 -11.45
C ASN A 102 -1.80 15.83 -12.25
N ILE A 103 -1.74 14.60 -11.79
CA ILE A 103 -1.00 13.50 -12.43
C ILE A 103 -2.00 12.58 -13.12
N PRO A 104 -1.96 12.42 -14.46
CA PRO A 104 -2.90 11.55 -15.16
C PRO A 104 -2.78 10.09 -14.70
N HIS A 105 -3.89 9.51 -14.25
CA HIS A 105 -3.96 8.11 -13.80
C HIS A 105 -5.39 7.57 -13.93
N THR A 106 -5.51 6.25 -13.92
CA THR A 106 -6.77 5.55 -13.68
C THR A 106 -6.79 5.11 -12.21
N SER A 107 -7.83 5.49 -11.48
CA SER A 107 -8.04 5.06 -10.09
C SER A 107 -8.89 3.81 -10.04
N VAL A 108 -8.44 2.79 -9.32
CA VAL A 108 -9.21 1.59 -9.00
C VAL A 108 -9.38 1.52 -7.50
N ASP A 109 -10.62 1.59 -7.02
CA ASP A 109 -10.94 1.37 -5.60
C ASP A 109 -10.64 -0.09 -5.25
N MET A 110 -9.78 -0.30 -4.27
CA MET A 110 -9.37 -1.64 -3.86
C MET A 110 -10.40 -2.29 -2.93
N GLY A 111 -11.41 -1.54 -2.47
CA GLY A 111 -12.36 -1.99 -1.45
C GLY A 111 -11.68 -2.27 -0.11
N LEU A 112 -10.65 -1.51 0.21
CA LEU A 112 -9.91 -1.57 1.47
C LEU A 112 -10.04 -0.23 2.19
N GLU A 113 -10.41 -0.27 3.48
CA GLU A 113 -10.57 0.92 4.30
C GLU A 113 -9.64 0.88 5.51
N ASP A 114 -8.96 1.99 5.75
CA ASP A 114 -8.21 2.23 6.98
C ASP A 114 -8.52 3.63 7.54
N ALA A 115 -7.90 3.99 8.65
CA ALA A 115 -8.13 5.27 9.31
C ALA A 115 -6.85 5.82 9.93
N GLU A 116 -6.76 7.16 10.01
CA GLU A 116 -5.80 7.85 10.85
C GLU A 116 -6.40 8.13 12.22
N ILE A 117 -5.68 7.78 13.26
CA ILE A 117 -6.08 7.97 14.65
C ILE A 117 -5.00 8.67 15.46
N PHE A 118 -5.43 9.39 16.50
CA PHE A 118 -4.51 10.01 17.45
C PHE A 118 -4.10 9.01 18.52
N VAL A 119 -2.86 9.13 18.96
CA VAL A 119 -2.30 8.33 20.07
C VAL A 119 -1.62 9.27 21.04
N ALA A 120 -1.89 9.10 22.35
CA ALA A 120 -1.26 9.85 23.42
C ALA A 120 -0.71 8.89 24.47
N GLN A 121 0.15 9.38 25.35
CA GLN A 121 0.56 8.63 26.54
C GLN A 121 -0.64 8.48 27.49
N ARG A 122 -0.84 7.28 28.03
CA ARG A 122 -1.84 7.04 29.06
C ARG A 122 -1.36 7.65 30.37
N GLU A 123 -2.17 8.52 30.95
CA GLU A 123 -1.91 9.15 32.26
C GLU A 123 -3.15 9.06 33.15
N PRO A 124 -2.98 9.04 34.48
CA PRO A 124 -4.11 9.09 35.41
C PRO A 124 -5.01 10.30 35.14
N GLY A 125 -6.32 10.07 34.97
CA GLY A 125 -7.32 11.12 34.72
C GLY A 125 -7.38 11.63 33.26
N ARG A 126 -6.52 11.16 32.36
CA ARG A 126 -6.60 11.50 30.93
C ARG A 126 -7.67 10.64 30.25
N GLY A 127 -8.70 11.28 29.72
CA GLY A 127 -9.80 10.65 28.99
C GLY A 127 -9.78 10.96 27.49
N GLN A 128 -10.84 10.58 26.78
CA GLN A 128 -11.00 10.81 25.34
C GLN A 128 -11.14 12.29 24.95
N ASP A 129 -11.58 13.13 25.89
CA ASP A 129 -11.62 14.59 25.76
C ASP A 129 -10.26 15.22 25.47
N TYR A 130 -9.16 14.55 25.86
CA TYR A 130 -7.79 14.97 25.54
C TYR A 130 -7.55 15.14 24.04
N PHE A 131 -8.23 14.37 23.18
CA PHE A 131 -8.07 14.37 21.73
C PHE A 131 -8.98 15.39 21.00
N ILE A 132 -9.88 16.09 21.71
CA ILE A 132 -10.82 17.01 21.06
C ILE A 132 -10.11 18.23 20.48
N ASP A 133 -9.20 18.83 21.26
CA ASP A 133 -8.48 20.03 20.86
C ASP A 133 -6.98 19.75 20.65
N LEU A 134 -6.47 20.19 19.51
CA LEU A 134 -5.05 20.09 19.14
C LEU A 134 -4.24 21.35 19.49
N LYS A 135 -4.94 22.44 19.90
CA LYS A 135 -4.30 23.72 20.18
C LYS A 135 -3.28 23.62 21.30
N GLY A 136 -2.08 24.12 21.03
CA GLY A 136 -0.97 24.13 21.99
C GLY A 136 -0.32 22.79 22.25
N LYS A 137 -0.78 21.69 21.61
CA LYS A 137 -0.18 20.38 21.72
C LYS A 137 0.94 20.19 20.70
N ARG A 138 1.97 19.46 21.10
CA ARG A 138 3.07 19.03 20.21
C ARG A 138 2.66 17.77 19.50
N LEU A 139 2.65 17.79 18.18
CA LEU A 139 2.26 16.66 17.35
C LEU A 139 3.49 15.98 16.77
N ALA A 140 3.52 14.64 16.78
CA ALA A 140 4.48 13.84 16.03
C ALA A 140 3.77 13.25 14.81
N LEU A 141 4.21 13.61 13.60
CA LEU A 141 3.54 13.31 12.35
C LEU A 141 4.51 12.62 11.36
N PHE A 142 3.95 11.86 10.42
CA PHE A 142 4.74 11.26 9.34
C PHE A 142 4.92 12.28 8.20
N SER A 143 6.16 12.48 7.76
CA SER A 143 6.51 13.46 6.73
C SER A 143 5.92 13.07 5.35
N GLY A 144 5.27 14.04 4.71
CA GLY A 144 4.64 13.86 3.40
C GLY A 144 3.28 13.16 3.45
N TYR A 145 2.71 12.98 4.65
CA TYR A 145 1.36 12.45 4.82
C TYR A 145 0.31 13.57 4.81
N HIS A 146 -0.91 13.25 4.39
CA HIS A 146 -2.01 14.20 4.20
C HIS A 146 -3.06 13.99 5.30
N TYR A 147 -3.07 14.86 6.31
CA TYR A 147 -3.97 14.79 7.47
C TYR A 147 -5.22 15.63 7.26
N ALA A 148 -6.39 15.09 7.62
CA ALA A 148 -7.67 15.80 7.46
C ALA A 148 -7.76 17.04 8.36
N PHE A 149 -7.24 16.99 9.60
CA PHE A 149 -7.21 18.14 10.50
C PHE A 149 -6.43 19.34 9.93
N ALA A 150 -5.50 19.09 9.00
CA ALA A 150 -4.67 20.08 8.32
C ALA A 150 -5.18 20.39 6.89
N ASN A 151 -6.44 20.05 6.56
CA ASN A 151 -7.01 20.20 5.22
C ASN A 151 -6.17 19.52 4.12
N PHE A 152 -5.58 18.38 4.44
CA PHE A 152 -4.71 17.59 3.56
C PHE A 152 -3.45 18.34 3.07
N ASN A 153 -3.09 19.45 3.73
CA ASN A 153 -1.85 20.14 3.43
C ASN A 153 -0.67 19.41 4.09
N ALA A 154 0.21 18.85 3.28
CA ALA A 154 1.40 18.10 3.72
C ALA A 154 2.66 18.95 3.78
N ASP A 155 2.57 20.28 3.58
CA ASP A 155 3.73 21.18 3.65
C ASP A 155 4.36 21.14 5.04
N PRO A 156 5.66 20.80 5.17
CA PRO A 156 6.31 20.64 6.46
C PRO A 156 6.33 21.93 7.29
N LYS A 157 6.52 23.07 6.63
CA LYS A 157 6.57 24.35 7.32
C LYS A 157 5.20 24.74 7.85
N TYR A 158 4.16 24.55 7.05
CA TYR A 158 2.78 24.78 7.48
C TYR A 158 2.41 23.94 8.71
N LEU A 159 2.72 22.63 8.67
CA LEU A 159 2.43 21.72 9.77
C LEU A 159 3.20 22.09 11.05
N ALA A 160 4.48 22.45 10.92
CA ALA A 160 5.28 22.88 12.07
C ALA A 160 4.77 24.21 12.67
N ASP A 161 4.52 25.21 11.85
CA ASP A 161 4.16 26.57 12.31
C ASP A 161 2.72 26.62 12.85
N THR A 162 1.79 25.90 12.22
CA THR A 162 0.36 26.00 12.57
C THR A 162 -0.03 25.02 13.67
N TYR A 163 0.56 23.83 13.68
CA TYR A 163 0.17 22.72 14.55
C TYR A 163 1.27 22.24 15.50
N ASN A 164 2.37 22.99 15.61
CA ASN A 164 3.50 22.62 16.46
C ASN A 164 3.98 21.17 16.20
N ALA A 165 4.01 20.79 14.92
CA ALA A 165 4.30 19.43 14.50
C ALA A 165 5.80 19.20 14.34
N THR A 166 6.27 18.07 14.83
CA THR A 166 7.56 17.48 14.47
C THR A 166 7.32 16.36 13.45
N LEU A 167 7.98 16.46 12.30
CA LEU A 167 7.84 15.50 11.21
C LEU A 167 8.95 14.46 11.27
N THR A 168 8.57 13.20 11.20
CA THR A 168 9.51 12.05 11.12
C THR A 168 9.21 11.21 9.88
N TYR A 169 10.03 10.19 9.64
CA TYR A 169 9.82 9.19 8.57
C TYR A 169 9.52 7.80 9.16
N SER A 170 9.01 7.75 10.40
CA SER A 170 8.76 6.48 11.11
C SER A 170 7.64 6.65 12.13
N HIS A 171 6.62 5.81 12.01
CA HIS A 171 5.57 5.71 13.03
C HIS A 171 6.14 5.27 14.39
N ASP A 172 7.16 4.37 14.41
CA ASP A 172 7.86 4.00 15.66
C ASP A 172 8.44 5.24 16.35
N SER A 173 9.10 6.12 15.57
CA SER A 173 9.66 7.37 16.10
C SER A 173 8.56 8.28 16.65
N ASN A 174 7.41 8.37 16.00
CA ASN A 174 6.28 9.17 16.45
C ASN A 174 5.74 8.65 17.78
N LEU A 175 5.49 7.32 17.90
CA LEU A 175 5.03 6.73 19.16
C LEU A 175 6.08 6.86 20.27
N LEU A 176 7.36 6.71 19.95
CA LEU A 176 8.44 6.88 20.91
C LEU A 176 8.56 8.33 21.40
N MET A 177 8.28 9.33 20.56
CA MET A 177 8.21 10.73 20.99
C MET A 177 7.10 10.94 22.02
N VAL A 178 5.93 10.33 21.81
CA VAL A 178 4.82 10.35 22.79
C VAL A 178 5.23 9.69 24.10
N LEU A 179 5.76 8.48 24.05
CA LEU A 179 6.19 7.73 25.24
C LEU A 179 7.28 8.43 26.06
N ARG A 180 8.12 9.23 25.41
CA ARG A 180 9.18 10.01 26.06
C ARG A 180 8.77 11.45 26.42
N GLY A 181 7.50 11.80 26.28
CA GLY A 181 6.98 13.14 26.55
C GLY A 181 7.56 14.24 25.65
N ARG A 182 8.09 13.87 24.47
CA ARG A 182 8.60 14.82 23.47
C ARG A 182 7.49 15.32 22.53
N ALA A 183 6.42 14.57 22.39
CA ALA A 183 5.18 14.95 21.74
C ALA A 183 4.01 14.63 22.67
N ASP A 184 2.94 15.38 22.55
CA ASP A 184 1.72 15.21 23.32
C ASP A 184 0.80 14.19 22.64
N MET A 185 0.84 14.16 21.31
CA MET A 185 0.12 13.20 20.47
C MET A 185 0.94 12.80 19.25
N ALA A 186 0.71 11.58 18.78
CA ALA A 186 1.10 11.14 17.45
C ALA A 186 -0.14 10.81 16.62
N LEU A 187 -0.05 10.93 15.29
CA LEU A 187 -1.02 10.35 14.38
C LEU A 187 -0.35 9.18 13.66
N VAL A 188 -1.09 8.08 13.62
CA VAL A 188 -0.67 6.83 12.99
C VAL A 188 -1.87 6.15 12.34
N THR A 189 -1.63 5.28 11.36
CA THR A 189 -2.71 4.48 10.81
C THR A 189 -3.24 3.49 11.85
N ARG A 190 -4.52 3.21 11.81
CA ARG A 190 -5.15 2.20 12.69
C ARG A 190 -4.51 0.83 12.49
N SER A 191 -4.18 0.49 11.24
CA SER A 191 -3.50 -0.74 10.88
C SER A 191 -2.11 -0.85 11.51
N TYR A 192 -1.30 0.23 11.43
CA TYR A 192 0.02 0.26 12.06
C TYR A 192 -0.07 0.12 13.57
N LEU A 193 -0.96 0.88 14.22
CA LEU A 193 -1.11 0.80 15.67
C LEU A 193 -1.52 -0.60 16.12
N SER A 194 -2.45 -1.24 15.38
CA SER A 194 -2.88 -2.61 15.69
C SER A 194 -1.72 -3.60 15.65
N ASP A 195 -0.91 -3.54 14.60
CA ASP A 195 0.28 -4.38 14.44
C ASP A 195 1.31 -4.09 15.54
N PHE A 196 1.63 -2.82 15.77
CA PHE A 196 2.58 -2.39 16.80
C PHE A 196 2.19 -2.88 18.20
N LEU A 197 0.93 -2.70 18.62
CA LEU A 197 0.45 -3.09 19.94
C LEU A 197 0.43 -4.60 20.12
N SER A 198 0.19 -5.38 19.06
CA SER A 198 0.21 -6.85 19.13
C SER A 198 1.61 -7.41 19.42
N HIS A 199 2.64 -6.71 19.00
CA HIS A 199 4.05 -7.09 19.19
C HIS A 199 4.74 -6.40 20.38
N ASN A 200 4.08 -5.39 21.01
CA ASN A 200 4.65 -4.58 22.08
C ASN A 200 3.68 -4.43 23.27
N LEU A 201 3.33 -5.54 23.91
CA LEU A 201 2.29 -5.60 24.95
C LEU A 201 2.53 -4.66 26.14
N ASP A 202 3.78 -4.51 26.59
CA ASP A 202 4.13 -3.61 27.69
C ASP A 202 3.93 -2.14 27.30
N THR A 203 4.22 -1.79 26.06
CA THR A 203 4.01 -0.45 25.51
C THR A 203 2.52 -0.17 25.28
N ALA A 204 1.73 -1.19 24.97
CA ALA A 204 0.29 -1.05 24.77
C ALA A 204 -0.42 -0.50 26.02
N GLN A 205 0.07 -0.83 27.21
CA GLN A 205 -0.49 -0.33 28.49
C GLN A 205 -0.18 1.15 28.72
N GLN A 206 0.88 1.68 28.07
CA GLN A 206 1.33 3.06 28.24
C GLN A 206 0.72 4.02 27.22
N LEU A 207 0.06 3.50 26.18
CA LEU A 207 -0.55 4.29 25.12
C LEU A 207 -2.07 4.29 25.24
N MET A 208 -2.67 5.40 24.82
CA MET A 208 -4.12 5.59 24.68
C MET A 208 -4.41 6.01 23.24
N ALA A 209 -5.17 5.18 22.54
CA ALA A 209 -5.69 5.50 21.22
C ALA A 209 -6.96 6.35 21.35
N SER A 210 -7.16 7.28 20.42
CA SER A 210 -8.37 8.09 20.35
C SER A 210 -9.54 7.30 19.77
N GLU A 211 -10.75 7.58 20.27
CA GLU A 211 -12.00 7.28 19.56
C GLU A 211 -12.24 8.27 18.42
N ARG A 212 -11.69 9.49 18.55
CA ARG A 212 -11.65 10.47 17.46
C ARG A 212 -10.78 9.95 16.33
N ILE A 213 -11.37 9.87 15.15
CA ILE A 213 -10.69 9.54 13.90
C ILE A 213 -10.36 10.86 13.19
N ASP A 214 -9.14 11.02 12.70
CA ASP A 214 -8.78 12.16 11.85
C ASP A 214 -9.42 12.02 10.47
N GLN A 215 -9.24 10.85 9.85
CA GLN A 215 -9.88 10.50 8.59
C GLN A 215 -10.07 8.98 8.48
N VAL A 216 -11.16 8.61 7.81
CA VAL A 216 -11.36 7.28 7.26
C VAL A 216 -11.15 7.40 5.76
N TYR A 217 -10.42 6.49 5.16
CA TYR A 217 -10.11 6.55 3.74
C TYR A 217 -10.09 5.18 3.09
N HIS A 218 -10.45 5.18 1.81
CA HIS A 218 -10.28 4.02 0.96
C HIS A 218 -8.90 4.02 0.32
N HIS A 219 -8.37 2.85 0.14
CA HIS A 219 -7.16 2.64 -0.64
C HIS A 219 -7.49 2.43 -2.12
N TYR A 220 -6.74 3.11 -2.95
CA TYR A 220 -6.80 2.99 -4.41
C TYR A 220 -5.49 2.44 -4.95
N ALA A 221 -5.61 1.74 -6.08
CA ALA A 221 -4.50 1.55 -7.00
C ALA A 221 -4.59 2.62 -8.08
N LEU A 222 -3.53 3.40 -8.23
CA LEU A 222 -3.40 4.42 -9.26
C LEU A 222 -2.53 3.85 -10.37
N ILE A 223 -3.10 3.75 -11.57
CA ILE A 223 -2.48 3.07 -12.72
C ILE A 223 -2.15 4.13 -13.78
N ARG A 224 -0.91 4.14 -14.24
CA ARG A 224 -0.46 5.07 -15.28
C ARG A 224 -1.19 4.78 -16.61
N PRO A 225 -1.57 5.82 -17.39
CA PRO A 225 -2.34 5.64 -18.63
C PRO A 225 -1.71 4.69 -19.67
N THR A 226 -0.37 4.56 -19.63
CA THR A 226 0.38 3.69 -20.56
C THR A 226 0.96 2.45 -19.84
N ALA A 227 0.41 2.08 -18.70
CA ALA A 227 0.81 0.86 -17.98
C ALA A 227 0.44 -0.40 -18.79
N PRO A 228 1.16 -1.52 -18.63
CA PRO A 228 0.84 -2.78 -19.30
C PRO A 228 -0.53 -3.35 -18.90
N ILE A 229 -1.06 -2.99 -17.75
CA ILE A 229 -2.34 -3.44 -17.22
C ILE A 229 -3.38 -2.31 -17.27
N SER A 230 -4.61 -2.63 -17.63
CA SER A 230 -5.73 -1.70 -17.53
C SER A 230 -6.34 -1.65 -16.11
N GLY A 231 -7.05 -0.57 -15.77
CA GLY A 231 -7.82 -0.49 -14.51
C GLY A 231 -8.88 -1.57 -14.40
N GLU A 232 -9.52 -1.93 -15.51
CA GLU A 232 -10.53 -2.99 -15.56
C GLU A 232 -9.93 -4.37 -15.25
N ASP A 233 -8.78 -4.69 -15.85
CA ASP A 233 -8.13 -5.98 -15.61
C ASP A 233 -7.60 -6.08 -14.18
N PHE A 234 -7.03 -4.99 -13.65
CA PHE A 234 -6.61 -4.95 -12.25
C PHE A 234 -7.81 -5.12 -11.29
N ALA A 235 -8.94 -4.47 -11.57
CA ALA A 235 -10.17 -4.65 -10.78
C ALA A 235 -10.69 -6.10 -10.82
N LYS A 236 -10.59 -6.79 -11.98
CA LYS A 236 -10.93 -8.21 -12.08
C LYS A 236 -10.00 -9.09 -11.20
N LEU A 237 -8.70 -8.78 -11.16
CA LEU A 237 -7.76 -9.51 -10.30
C LEU A 237 -8.08 -9.31 -8.81
N LEU A 238 -8.36 -8.08 -8.39
CA LEU A 238 -8.82 -7.80 -7.02
C LEU A 238 -10.12 -8.54 -6.68
N GLY A 239 -11.05 -8.60 -7.65
CA GLY A 239 -12.29 -9.38 -7.52
C GLY A 239 -11.99 -10.86 -7.24
N ARG A 240 -11.11 -11.49 -8.01
CA ARG A 240 -10.70 -12.90 -7.80
C ARG A 240 -10.09 -13.11 -6.41
N LEU A 241 -9.21 -12.21 -5.96
CA LEU A 241 -8.61 -12.29 -4.62
C LEU A 241 -9.65 -12.09 -3.51
N ARG A 242 -10.66 -11.25 -3.73
CA ARG A 242 -11.77 -11.05 -2.80
C ARG A 242 -12.64 -12.31 -2.72
N ASP A 243 -13.05 -12.85 -3.86
CA ASP A 243 -13.94 -14.01 -3.94
C ASP A 243 -13.28 -15.28 -3.37
N SER A 244 -11.96 -15.40 -3.48
CA SER A 244 -11.19 -16.48 -2.85
C SER A 244 -10.95 -16.29 -1.35
N GLY A 245 -11.28 -15.12 -0.79
CA GLY A 245 -10.99 -14.76 0.61
C GLY A 245 -9.54 -14.34 0.87
N GLU A 246 -8.69 -14.27 -0.15
CA GLU A 246 -7.26 -13.96 0.02
C GLU A 246 -7.05 -12.51 0.48
N LEU A 247 -7.88 -11.55 0.00
CA LEU A 247 -7.82 -10.18 0.52
C LEU A 247 -8.12 -10.13 2.03
N LEU A 248 -9.14 -10.84 2.48
CA LEU A 248 -9.49 -10.87 3.89
C LEU A 248 -8.35 -11.46 4.73
N LYS A 249 -7.75 -12.56 4.26
CA LYS A 249 -6.61 -13.22 4.92
C LYS A 249 -5.40 -12.29 5.08
N ILE A 250 -5.11 -11.45 4.06
CA ILE A 250 -3.98 -10.51 4.08
C ILE A 250 -4.27 -9.33 5.01
N PHE A 251 -5.48 -8.74 4.96
CA PHE A 251 -5.75 -7.42 5.52
C PHE A 251 -6.44 -7.42 6.88
N ASP A 252 -7.26 -8.42 7.21
CA ASP A 252 -7.98 -8.51 8.49
C ASP A 252 -7.07 -8.55 9.73
N PRO A 253 -5.90 -9.22 9.72
CA PRO A 253 -4.97 -9.20 10.86
C PRO A 253 -4.51 -7.80 11.25
N TYR A 254 -4.50 -6.85 10.29
CA TYR A 254 -4.13 -5.45 10.49
C TYR A 254 -5.34 -4.54 10.74
N ARG A 255 -6.54 -5.10 10.91
CA ARG A 255 -7.81 -4.36 11.08
C ARG A 255 -8.12 -3.40 9.91
N ILE A 256 -7.61 -3.70 8.73
CA ILE A 256 -8.02 -3.06 7.49
C ILE A 256 -9.33 -3.71 7.05
N VAL A 257 -10.36 -2.90 6.86
CA VAL A 257 -11.67 -3.41 6.47
C VAL A 257 -11.65 -3.79 5.00
N VAL A 258 -12.00 -5.04 4.69
CA VAL A 258 -12.20 -5.51 3.32
C VAL A 258 -13.68 -5.34 2.99
N MET A 259 -14.00 -4.37 2.14
CA MET A 259 -15.37 -4.06 1.76
C MET A 259 -15.91 -5.07 0.74
N PRO A 260 -17.21 -5.37 0.76
CA PRO A 260 -17.83 -6.16 -0.29
C PRO A 260 -17.69 -5.45 -1.65
N PRO A 261 -17.78 -6.19 -2.78
CA PRO A 261 -17.76 -5.58 -4.10
C PRO A 261 -18.86 -4.51 -4.21
N ALA A 262 -18.53 -3.40 -4.85
CA ALA A 262 -19.54 -2.39 -5.19
C ALA A 262 -20.62 -3.05 -6.08
N LYS A 263 -21.89 -2.84 -5.72
CA LYS A 263 -23.03 -3.39 -6.47
C LYS A 263 -23.22 -2.65 -7.79
#